data_ffff2a21d82616b2aba3f212408fe062
#
_entry.id   ffff2a21d82616b2aba3f212408fe062
#
_cell.length_a   1.000
_cell.length_b   1.000
_cell.length_c   1.000
_cell.angle_alpha   90.00
_cell.angle_beta   90.00
_cell.angle_gamma   90.00
#
_symmetry.space_group_name_H-M   'P 1'
#
loop_
_entity.id
_entity.type
_entity.pdbx_description
1 polymer ?
#
loop_
_entity_poly.entity_id
_entity_poly.type
_entity_poly.pdbx_seq_one_letter_code
_entity_poly.pdbx_strand_id
1 'polypeptide(L)'
;MAYLIAWMPQGDRDTMRLDLLRENVTYALRARAEFPWAQALPDSVFLNDVLPYAVVDEVRDSWRRDFYERFAPRVKECTDIRAALDTVNRILPSAVGVEYNTLREKTNQSPSESMRQGMASCTGLSILLVDALRSVGIPARFAGTASWHDDRGNHSWTEVRLDDGWHFTEFYQPSALDRAWFLADA
;
A
#
# COMPACT_ATOMS: atom_id res chain seq x y z
N MET A 1 13.65 8.45 9.75
CA MET A 1 13.03 9.78 9.89
C MET A 1 13.70 10.84 9.02
N ALA A 2 15.00 11.08 9.12
CA ALA A 2 15.70 12.09 8.30
C ALA A 2 15.42 11.95 6.79
N TYR A 3 15.42 10.73 6.27
CA TYR A 3 15.07 10.45 4.89
C TYR A 3 13.67 10.97 4.51
N LEU A 4 12.65 10.66 5.29
CA LEU A 4 11.28 11.13 5.04
C LEU A 4 11.18 12.66 5.05
N ILE A 5 11.81 13.32 6.03
CA ILE A 5 11.82 14.79 6.13
C ILE A 5 12.54 15.42 4.93
N ALA A 6 13.63 14.82 4.46
CA ALA A 6 14.40 15.33 3.32
C ALA A 6 13.60 15.28 2.00
N TRP A 7 12.76 14.26 1.83
CA TRP A 7 12.07 13.98 0.56
C TRP A 7 10.56 14.24 0.58
N MET A 8 9.98 14.60 1.73
CA MET A 8 8.55 14.91 1.78
C MET A 8 8.20 16.18 1.00
N PRO A 9 6.99 16.27 0.44
CA PRO A 9 6.48 17.50 -0.18
C PRO A 9 6.49 18.69 0.78
N GLN A 10 6.59 19.91 0.26
CA GLN A 10 6.60 21.12 1.09
C GLN A 10 5.35 21.24 1.96
N GLY A 11 4.17 20.93 1.42
CA GLY A 11 2.94 20.96 2.21
C GLY A 11 2.96 20.02 3.41
N ASP A 12 3.58 18.84 3.26
CA ASP A 12 3.75 17.91 4.38
C ASP A 12 4.78 18.44 5.41
N ARG A 13 5.85 19.13 4.97
CA ARG A 13 6.80 19.77 5.90
C ARG A 13 6.13 20.79 6.81
N ASP A 14 5.15 21.50 6.28
CA ASP A 14 4.47 22.60 6.99
C ASP A 14 3.37 22.08 7.91
N THR A 15 2.80 20.90 7.63
CA THR A 15 1.58 20.40 8.30
C THR A 15 1.74 19.04 8.99
N MET A 16 2.82 18.31 8.69
CA MET A 16 3.00 16.95 9.19
C MET A 16 3.14 16.91 10.72
N ARG A 17 2.31 16.13 11.35
CA ARG A 17 2.39 15.86 12.78
C ARG A 17 3.57 14.93 13.08
N LEU A 18 4.39 15.32 14.04
CA LEU A 18 5.59 14.57 14.42
C LEU A 18 5.26 13.19 15.01
N ASP A 19 4.13 13.06 15.72
CA ASP A 19 3.68 11.79 16.28
C ASP A 19 3.29 10.78 15.19
N LEU A 20 2.59 11.22 14.13
CA LEU A 20 2.29 10.40 12.95
C LEU A 20 3.59 9.91 12.29
N LEU A 21 4.53 10.81 12.06
CA LEU A 21 5.79 10.46 11.43
C LEU A 21 6.62 9.47 12.28
N ARG A 22 6.63 9.67 13.61
CA ARG A 22 7.29 8.75 14.55
C ARG A 22 6.63 7.37 14.55
N GLU A 23 5.31 7.31 14.60
CA GLU A 23 4.55 6.06 14.54
C GLU A 23 4.85 5.31 13.24
N ASN A 24 4.78 6.01 12.10
CA ASN A 24 5.10 5.43 10.80
C ASN A 24 6.50 4.80 10.77
N VAL A 25 7.52 5.53 11.22
CA VAL A 25 8.91 5.02 11.25
C VAL A 25 9.04 3.84 12.22
N THR A 26 8.42 3.93 13.39
CA THR A 26 8.50 2.87 14.42
C THR A 26 7.96 1.56 13.87
N TYR A 27 6.77 1.57 13.28
CA TYR A 27 6.15 0.35 12.77
C TYR A 27 6.78 -0.16 11.47
N ALA A 28 7.32 0.72 10.63
CA ALA A 28 8.09 0.30 9.46
C ALA A 28 9.40 -0.43 9.87
N LEU A 29 10.13 0.11 10.84
CA LEU A 29 11.34 -0.53 11.36
C LEU A 29 11.02 -1.82 12.13
N ARG A 30 9.88 -1.87 12.83
CA ARG A 30 9.42 -3.08 13.50
C ARG A 30 9.12 -4.18 12.47
N ALA A 31 8.39 -3.90 11.41
CA ALA A 31 8.14 -4.84 10.32
C ALA A 31 9.47 -5.34 9.70
N ARG A 32 10.42 -4.40 9.48
CA ARG A 32 11.75 -4.77 8.97
C ARG A 32 12.51 -5.71 9.91
N ALA A 33 12.41 -5.52 11.20
CA ALA A 33 13.09 -6.37 12.18
C ALA A 33 12.42 -7.73 12.37
N GLU A 34 11.11 -7.84 12.15
CA GLU A 34 10.30 -9.01 12.47
C GLU A 34 10.19 -9.99 11.31
N PHE A 35 10.09 -9.49 10.06
CA PHE A 35 9.83 -10.34 8.89
C PHE A 35 11.08 -10.61 8.07
N PRO A 36 11.40 -11.91 7.76
CA PRO A 36 12.61 -12.29 7.03
C PRO A 36 12.74 -11.61 5.66
N TRP A 37 11.64 -11.49 4.91
CA TRP A 37 11.63 -10.81 3.61
C TRP A 37 11.94 -9.32 3.73
N ALA A 38 11.50 -8.66 4.81
CA ALA A 38 11.78 -7.25 5.05
C ALA A 38 13.20 -7.00 5.54
N GLN A 39 13.79 -7.93 6.30
CA GLN A 39 15.20 -7.90 6.72
C GLN A 39 16.14 -7.98 5.52
N ALA A 40 15.80 -8.80 4.54
CA ALA A 40 16.61 -9.03 3.35
C ALA A 40 16.60 -7.87 2.34
N LEU A 41 15.70 -6.88 2.51
CA LEU A 41 15.57 -5.77 1.56
C LEU A 41 16.81 -4.87 1.54
N PRO A 42 17.29 -4.47 0.35
CA PRO A 42 18.23 -3.36 0.22
C PRO A 42 17.65 -2.09 0.86
N ASP A 43 18.52 -1.26 1.46
CA ASP A 43 18.10 -0.01 2.10
C ASP A 43 17.33 0.91 1.14
N SER A 44 17.75 1.00 -0.11
CA SER A 44 17.08 1.80 -1.14
C SER A 44 15.63 1.35 -1.36
N VAL A 45 15.37 0.05 -1.40
CA VAL A 45 14.01 -0.50 -1.57
C VAL A 45 13.17 -0.24 -0.32
N PHE A 46 13.74 -0.52 0.87
CA PHE A 46 13.04 -0.24 2.11
C PHE A 46 12.66 1.24 2.26
N LEU A 47 13.59 2.14 1.97
CA LEU A 47 13.39 3.59 2.12
C LEU A 47 12.35 4.14 1.13
N ASN A 48 12.28 3.61 -0.10
CA ASN A 48 11.39 4.11 -1.14
C ASN A 48 10.03 3.39 -1.18
N ASP A 49 9.98 2.10 -0.88
CA ASP A 49 8.82 1.27 -1.20
C ASP A 49 8.15 0.63 0.03
N VAL A 50 8.75 0.78 1.24
CA VAL A 50 8.19 0.31 2.51
C VAL A 50 7.99 1.45 3.49
N LEU A 51 9.00 2.29 3.68
CA LEU A 51 9.02 3.35 4.70
C LEU A 51 8.04 4.52 4.45
N PRO A 52 7.68 4.93 3.21
CA PRO A 52 6.83 6.09 2.99
C PRO A 52 5.50 6.01 3.75
N TYR A 53 5.08 7.15 4.28
CA TYR A 53 3.86 7.32 5.09
C TYR A 53 2.61 7.58 4.26
N ALA A 54 2.78 7.80 2.97
CA ALA A 54 1.73 8.06 2.00
C ALA A 54 2.02 7.36 0.67
N VAL A 55 1.02 7.25 -0.16
CA VAL A 55 1.08 6.56 -1.46
C VAL A 55 1.02 7.58 -2.60
N VAL A 56 0.06 8.49 -2.57
CA VAL A 56 -0.14 9.59 -3.54
C VAL A 56 -0.30 10.92 -2.79
N ASP A 57 -1.47 11.55 -2.90
CA ASP A 57 -1.80 12.84 -2.28
C ASP A 57 -3.00 12.76 -1.31
N GLU A 58 -3.33 11.54 -0.87
CA GLU A 58 -4.38 11.30 0.12
C GLU A 58 -4.08 12.02 1.44
N VAL A 59 -5.11 12.26 2.23
CA VAL A 59 -4.96 12.84 3.58
C VAL A 59 -4.01 12.00 4.41
N ARG A 60 -3.06 12.66 5.08
CA ARG A 60 -2.07 11.98 5.94
C ARG A 60 -2.75 11.53 7.23
N ASP A 61 -2.90 10.22 7.39
CA ASP A 61 -3.48 9.61 8.57
C ASP A 61 -2.59 8.53 9.20
N SER A 62 -2.99 8.05 10.37
CA SER A 62 -2.21 7.11 11.18
C SER A 62 -2.62 5.68 10.87
N TRP A 63 -2.45 5.24 9.64
CA TRP A 63 -2.85 3.92 9.18
C TRP A 63 -1.89 2.79 9.58
N ARG A 64 -0.59 3.05 9.64
CA ARG A 64 0.45 2.01 9.68
C ARG A 64 0.38 1.12 10.91
N ARG A 65 0.13 1.72 12.07
CA ARG A 65 -0.02 0.95 13.31
C ARG A 65 -1.22 0.01 13.23
N ASP A 66 -2.39 0.53 12.88
CA ASP A 66 -3.62 -0.25 12.76
C ASP A 66 -3.45 -1.41 11.77
N PHE A 67 -2.88 -1.15 10.59
CA PHE A 67 -2.63 -2.17 9.59
C PHE A 67 -1.57 -3.20 10.04
N TYR A 68 -0.51 -2.75 10.69
CA TYR A 68 0.44 -3.69 11.27
C TYR A 68 -0.23 -4.63 12.29
N GLU A 69 -1.02 -4.09 13.19
CA GLU A 69 -1.72 -4.87 14.22
C GLU A 69 -2.75 -5.85 13.62
N ARG A 70 -3.36 -5.52 12.49
CA ARG A 70 -4.29 -6.40 11.75
C ARG A 70 -3.59 -7.50 10.95
N PHE A 71 -2.51 -7.16 10.26
CA PHE A 71 -1.91 -8.05 9.26
C PHE A 71 -0.69 -8.83 9.77
N ALA A 72 0.13 -8.27 10.66
CA ALA A 72 1.33 -8.95 11.17
C ALA A 72 1.03 -10.33 11.78
N PRO A 73 0.00 -10.51 12.63
CA PRO A 73 -0.33 -11.84 13.16
C PRO A 73 -0.74 -12.86 12.09
N ARG A 74 -1.24 -12.38 10.94
CA ARG A 74 -1.74 -13.22 9.85
C ARG A 74 -0.65 -13.72 8.92
N VAL A 75 0.44 -12.95 8.81
CA VAL A 75 1.58 -13.29 7.95
C VAL A 75 2.75 -13.91 8.72
N LYS A 76 2.67 -13.97 10.04
CA LYS A 76 3.76 -14.45 10.90
C LYS A 76 4.25 -15.85 10.56
N GLU A 77 3.35 -16.72 10.12
CA GLU A 77 3.65 -18.10 9.77
C GLU A 77 3.94 -18.29 8.26
N CYS A 78 3.94 -17.21 7.48
CA CYS A 78 4.29 -17.28 6.07
C CYS A 78 5.78 -17.55 5.90
N THR A 79 6.10 -18.45 4.98
CA THR A 79 7.48 -18.89 4.73
C THR A 79 8.27 -17.93 3.87
N ASP A 80 7.58 -17.14 3.04
CA ASP A 80 8.18 -16.23 2.07
C ASP A 80 7.26 -15.02 1.78
N ILE A 81 7.82 -14.06 1.05
CA ILE A 81 7.14 -12.81 0.71
C ILE A 81 5.89 -13.04 -0.16
N ARG A 82 5.87 -14.05 -1.05
CA ARG A 82 4.73 -14.35 -1.92
C ARG A 82 3.55 -14.88 -1.11
N ALA A 83 3.81 -15.79 -0.19
CA ALA A 83 2.79 -16.30 0.73
C ALA A 83 2.20 -15.20 1.63
N ALA A 84 3.06 -14.28 2.08
CA ALA A 84 2.63 -13.12 2.87
C ALA A 84 1.78 -12.15 2.04
N LEU A 85 2.20 -11.84 0.79
CA LEU A 85 1.44 -11.02 -0.15
C LEU A 85 0.05 -11.61 -0.41
N ASP A 86 -0.04 -12.89 -0.74
CA ASP A 86 -1.31 -13.59 -1.00
C ASP A 86 -2.23 -13.57 0.24
N THR A 87 -1.65 -13.74 1.41
CA THR A 87 -2.39 -13.70 2.67
C THR A 87 -2.97 -12.31 2.91
N VAL A 88 -2.16 -11.24 2.80
CA VAL A 88 -2.64 -9.86 2.97
C VAL A 88 -3.73 -9.54 1.96
N ASN A 89 -3.50 -9.79 0.67
CA ASN A 89 -4.47 -9.47 -0.37
C ASN A 89 -5.80 -10.22 -0.19
N ARG A 90 -5.76 -11.47 0.27
CA ARG A 90 -6.96 -12.28 0.52
C ARG A 90 -7.80 -11.75 1.67
N ILE A 91 -7.18 -11.33 2.77
CA ILE A 91 -7.90 -10.93 3.98
C ILE A 91 -8.25 -9.44 4.01
N LEU A 92 -7.55 -8.61 3.22
CA LEU A 92 -7.69 -7.16 3.24
C LEU A 92 -9.15 -6.69 3.09
N PRO A 93 -9.96 -7.15 2.10
CA PRO A 93 -11.32 -6.66 1.93
C PRO A 93 -12.18 -6.85 3.19
N SER A 94 -12.11 -8.01 3.81
CA SER A 94 -12.86 -8.28 5.05
C SER A 94 -12.29 -7.54 6.26
N ALA A 95 -10.98 -7.29 6.28
CA ALA A 95 -10.33 -6.59 7.38
C ALA A 95 -10.64 -5.10 7.41
N VAL A 96 -10.86 -4.48 6.24
CA VAL A 96 -11.14 -3.03 6.13
C VAL A 96 -12.60 -2.72 5.84
N GLY A 97 -13.39 -3.67 5.32
CA GLY A 97 -14.81 -3.49 4.99
C GLY A 97 -15.04 -2.47 3.87
N VAL A 98 -14.16 -2.45 2.85
CA VAL A 98 -14.20 -1.47 1.75
C VAL A 98 -14.39 -2.19 0.42
N GLU A 99 -15.28 -1.64 -0.41
CA GLU A 99 -15.57 -2.13 -1.75
C GLU A 99 -15.41 -1.01 -2.80
N TYR A 100 -15.21 -1.41 -4.06
CA TYR A 100 -15.21 -0.44 -5.16
C TYR A 100 -16.58 0.20 -5.32
N ASN A 101 -16.63 1.54 -5.32
CA ASN A 101 -17.87 2.25 -5.58
C ASN A 101 -17.59 3.65 -6.16
N THR A 102 -18.36 4.05 -7.15
CA THR A 102 -18.29 5.37 -7.77
C THR A 102 -18.91 6.48 -6.95
N LEU A 103 -19.68 6.14 -5.90
CA LEU A 103 -20.34 7.09 -4.99
C LEU A 103 -19.43 7.56 -3.84
N ARG A 104 -18.15 7.12 -3.79
CA ARG A 104 -17.16 7.62 -2.84
C ARG A 104 -17.03 9.15 -2.88
N GLU A 105 -16.67 9.76 -1.75
CA GLU A 105 -16.56 11.23 -1.63
C GLU A 105 -15.48 11.83 -2.54
N LYS A 106 -14.33 11.14 -2.68
CA LYS A 106 -13.20 11.59 -3.53
C LYS A 106 -12.40 10.41 -4.07
N THR A 107 -11.57 10.66 -5.07
CA THR A 107 -10.79 9.62 -5.74
C THR A 107 -9.67 9.08 -4.82
N ASN A 108 -8.85 9.97 -4.26
CA ASN A 108 -7.68 9.62 -3.46
C ASN A 108 -8.04 9.67 -1.97
N GLN A 109 -8.79 8.67 -1.51
CA GLN A 109 -9.15 8.55 -0.10
C GLN A 109 -8.02 7.89 0.69
N SER A 110 -7.74 8.41 1.87
CA SER A 110 -6.87 7.74 2.84
C SER A 110 -7.51 6.46 3.37
N PRO A 111 -6.74 5.57 4.00
CA PRO A 111 -7.29 4.36 4.61
C PRO A 111 -8.47 4.63 5.56
N SER A 112 -8.35 5.63 6.44
CA SER A 112 -9.43 5.96 7.38
C SER A 112 -10.68 6.52 6.69
N GLU A 113 -10.52 7.32 5.63
CA GLU A 113 -11.65 7.82 4.84
C GLU A 113 -12.37 6.69 4.11
N SER A 114 -11.61 5.77 3.50
CA SER A 114 -12.17 4.61 2.80
C SER A 114 -12.91 3.68 3.75
N MET A 115 -12.30 3.33 4.90
CA MET A 115 -12.95 2.49 5.91
C MET A 115 -14.19 3.14 6.52
N ARG A 116 -14.18 4.46 6.76
CA ARG A 116 -15.36 5.18 7.27
C ARG A 116 -16.54 5.10 6.31
N GLN A 117 -16.28 5.17 5.01
CA GLN A 117 -17.32 5.15 3.98
C GLN A 117 -17.71 3.73 3.55
N GLY A 118 -16.88 2.72 3.81
CA GLY A 118 -17.05 1.37 3.28
C GLY A 118 -16.87 1.28 1.77
N MET A 119 -16.34 2.33 1.15
CA MET A 119 -16.19 2.40 -0.32
C MET A 119 -14.98 3.21 -0.75
N ALA A 120 -14.43 2.87 -1.92
CA ALA A 120 -13.32 3.58 -2.53
C ALA A 120 -13.33 3.48 -4.06
N SER A 121 -12.53 4.31 -4.71
CA SER A 121 -12.17 4.20 -6.13
C SER A 121 -11.08 3.13 -6.34
N CYS A 122 -10.71 2.85 -7.59
CA CYS A 122 -9.52 2.03 -7.88
C CYS A 122 -8.25 2.61 -7.23
N THR A 123 -8.10 3.95 -7.20
CA THR A 123 -7.00 4.63 -6.51
C THR A 123 -7.05 4.37 -5.00
N GLY A 124 -8.21 4.56 -4.35
CA GLY A 124 -8.36 4.32 -2.91
C GLY A 124 -8.16 2.86 -2.52
N LEU A 125 -8.61 1.91 -3.35
CA LEU A 125 -8.35 0.48 -3.15
C LEU A 125 -6.85 0.14 -3.30
N SER A 126 -6.16 0.77 -4.26
CA SER A 126 -4.71 0.61 -4.42
C SER A 126 -3.94 1.21 -3.23
N ILE A 127 -4.35 2.37 -2.71
CA ILE A 127 -3.78 2.95 -1.49
C ILE A 127 -3.90 1.97 -0.31
N LEU A 128 -5.10 1.41 -0.08
CA LEU A 128 -5.32 0.42 0.98
C LEU A 128 -4.41 -0.81 0.84
N LEU A 129 -4.25 -1.34 -0.38
CA LEU A 129 -3.41 -2.50 -0.62
C LEU A 129 -1.93 -2.18 -0.42
N VAL A 130 -1.44 -1.05 -0.97
CA VAL A 130 -0.04 -0.60 -0.78
C VAL A 130 0.27 -0.43 0.70
N ASP A 131 -0.61 0.23 1.45
CA ASP A 131 -0.41 0.48 2.87
C ASP A 131 -0.46 -0.81 3.70
N ALA A 132 -1.38 -1.73 3.39
CA ALA A 132 -1.43 -3.04 4.04
C ALA A 132 -0.14 -3.84 3.82
N LEU A 133 0.37 -3.87 2.59
CA LEU A 133 1.62 -4.56 2.24
C LEU A 133 2.83 -3.91 2.92
N ARG A 134 2.94 -2.58 2.85
CA ARG A 134 4.01 -1.83 3.53
C ARG A 134 4.00 -2.03 5.04
N SER A 135 2.82 -2.23 5.64
CA SER A 135 2.69 -2.43 7.09
C SER A 135 3.39 -3.70 7.59
N VAL A 136 3.52 -4.71 6.73
CA VAL A 136 4.22 -5.97 7.02
C VAL A 136 5.55 -6.11 6.26
N GLY A 137 6.10 -4.99 5.80
CA GLY A 137 7.43 -4.94 5.21
C GLY A 137 7.53 -5.46 3.77
N ILE A 138 6.41 -5.58 3.05
CA ILE A 138 6.40 -5.93 1.63
C ILE A 138 6.52 -4.65 0.81
N PRO A 139 7.55 -4.51 -0.07
CA PRO A 139 7.71 -3.32 -0.90
C PRO A 139 6.59 -3.24 -1.92
N ALA A 140 5.86 -2.12 -1.89
CA ALA A 140 4.73 -1.89 -2.76
C ALA A 140 4.65 -0.42 -3.19
N ARG A 141 4.15 -0.19 -4.40
CA ARG A 141 3.95 1.15 -4.95
C ARG A 141 2.66 1.23 -5.76
N PHE A 142 2.18 2.43 -5.90
CA PHE A 142 1.05 2.76 -6.76
C PHE A 142 1.51 2.83 -8.21
N ALA A 143 0.69 2.32 -9.10
CA ALA A 143 0.82 2.48 -10.54
C ALA A 143 -0.55 2.74 -11.16
N GLY A 144 -0.55 3.27 -12.39
CA GLY A 144 -1.80 3.54 -13.07
C GLY A 144 -1.60 4.24 -14.41
N THR A 145 -2.69 4.33 -15.16
CA THR A 145 -2.80 5.15 -16.37
C THR A 145 -3.81 6.26 -16.18
N ALA A 146 -3.45 7.47 -16.58
CA ALA A 146 -4.35 8.63 -16.53
C ALA A 146 -5.47 8.56 -17.59
N SER A 147 -5.20 7.91 -18.72
CA SER A 147 -6.18 7.63 -19.77
C SER A 147 -5.73 6.43 -20.58
N TRP A 148 -6.65 5.52 -20.86
CA TRP A 148 -6.44 4.47 -21.84
C TRP A 148 -6.39 5.05 -23.25
N HIS A 149 -5.73 4.35 -24.18
CA HIS A 149 -5.57 4.77 -25.57
C HIS A 149 -6.91 4.92 -26.34
N ASP A 150 -7.96 4.30 -25.85
CA ASP A 150 -9.32 4.32 -26.41
C ASP A 150 -10.31 5.20 -25.61
N ASP A 151 -9.81 6.10 -24.79
CA ASP A 151 -10.58 7.06 -23.97
C ASP A 151 -11.56 6.42 -22.96
N ARG A 152 -11.37 5.14 -22.59
CA ARG A 152 -12.17 4.43 -21.56
C ARG A 152 -11.99 5.00 -20.14
N GLY A 153 -11.20 6.06 -19.98
CA GLY A 153 -10.89 6.66 -18.69
C GLY A 153 -9.54 6.19 -18.13
N ASN A 154 -9.41 6.19 -16.82
CA ASN A 154 -8.19 5.84 -16.11
C ASN A 154 -8.33 4.53 -15.35
N HIS A 155 -7.20 4.00 -14.88
CA HIS A 155 -7.16 2.91 -13.92
C HIS A 155 -5.93 3.01 -13.02
N SER A 156 -6.04 2.43 -11.82
CA SER A 156 -4.96 2.38 -10.83
C SER A 156 -4.85 0.98 -10.27
N TRP A 157 -3.61 0.52 -10.05
CA TRP A 157 -3.29 -0.77 -9.48
C TRP A 157 -2.09 -0.68 -8.54
N THR A 158 -1.70 -1.79 -7.96
CA THR A 158 -0.56 -1.92 -7.06
C THR A 158 0.55 -2.71 -7.72
N GLU A 159 1.78 -2.23 -7.64
CA GLU A 159 2.96 -3.02 -7.96
C GLU A 159 3.68 -3.44 -6.68
N VAL A 160 4.17 -4.67 -6.66
CA VAL A 160 4.87 -5.29 -5.54
C VAL A 160 6.24 -5.79 -6.00
N ARG A 161 7.26 -5.62 -5.18
CA ARG A 161 8.58 -6.13 -5.47
C ARG A 161 8.79 -7.48 -4.80
N LEU A 162 9.06 -8.49 -5.61
CA LEU A 162 9.51 -9.82 -5.20
C LEU A 162 10.99 -10.01 -5.57
N ASP A 163 11.53 -11.19 -5.32
CA ASP A 163 12.95 -11.50 -5.57
C ASP A 163 13.33 -11.40 -7.05
N ASP A 164 12.38 -11.72 -7.93
CA ASP A 164 12.53 -11.73 -9.39
C ASP A 164 12.17 -10.40 -10.07
N GLY A 165 11.67 -9.42 -9.34
CA GLY A 165 11.36 -8.10 -9.90
C GLY A 165 10.07 -7.45 -9.38
N TRP A 166 9.57 -6.49 -10.14
CA TRP A 166 8.30 -5.85 -9.92
C TRP A 166 7.19 -6.62 -10.63
N HIS A 167 6.12 -6.89 -9.90
CA HIS A 167 4.89 -7.53 -10.38
C HIS A 167 3.70 -6.64 -10.06
N PHE A 168 2.66 -6.69 -10.87
CA PHE A 168 1.44 -5.97 -10.54
C PHE A 168 0.34 -6.92 -10.02
N THR A 169 -0.50 -6.36 -9.17
CA THR A 169 -1.71 -7.00 -8.63
C THR A 169 -2.76 -5.94 -8.34
N GLU A 170 -3.97 -6.35 -8.10
CA GLU A 170 -5.06 -5.48 -7.72
C GLU A 170 -5.63 -5.86 -6.34
N PHE A 171 -6.37 -4.94 -5.75
CA PHE A 171 -7.12 -5.20 -4.52
C PHE A 171 -8.05 -6.41 -4.73
N TYR A 172 -7.99 -7.35 -3.77
CA TYR A 172 -8.78 -8.59 -3.80
C TYR A 172 -8.46 -9.54 -4.98
N GLN A 173 -7.22 -9.62 -5.36
CA GLN A 173 -6.76 -10.60 -6.36
C GLN A 173 -5.62 -11.46 -5.81
N PRO A 174 -5.85 -12.26 -4.76
CA PRO A 174 -4.82 -13.13 -4.22
C PRO A 174 -4.32 -14.13 -5.27
N SER A 175 -3.01 -14.37 -5.27
CA SER A 175 -2.33 -15.30 -6.20
C SER A 175 -2.39 -14.90 -7.69
N ALA A 176 -2.89 -13.73 -8.03
CA ALA A 176 -2.99 -13.24 -9.40
C ALA A 176 -1.96 -12.13 -9.67
N LEU A 177 -0.69 -12.51 -9.83
CA LEU A 177 0.34 -11.58 -10.26
C LEU A 177 0.38 -11.51 -11.79
N ASP A 178 0.61 -10.30 -12.31
CA ASP A 178 0.75 -10.00 -13.74
C ASP A 178 -0.45 -10.47 -14.58
N ARG A 179 -1.62 -10.45 -13.96
CA ARG A 179 -2.89 -10.81 -14.59
C ARG A 179 -3.94 -9.78 -14.23
N ALA A 180 -4.49 -9.14 -15.24
CA ALA A 180 -5.61 -8.22 -15.10
C ALA A 180 -6.38 -8.13 -16.42
N TRP A 181 -7.59 -7.57 -16.34
CA TRP A 181 -8.46 -7.33 -17.49
C TRP A 181 -7.83 -6.37 -18.52
N PHE A 182 -6.90 -5.51 -18.09
CA PHE A 182 -6.23 -4.51 -18.92
C PHE A 182 -4.91 -4.98 -19.56
N LEU A 183 -4.53 -6.23 -19.41
CA LEU A 183 -3.23 -6.75 -19.86
C LEU A 183 -3.01 -6.62 -21.37
N ALA A 184 -4.10 -6.62 -22.15
CA ALA A 184 -4.04 -6.41 -23.59
C ALA A 184 -3.84 -4.94 -23.99
N ASP A 185 -3.95 -4.01 -23.04
CA ASP A 185 -3.91 -2.57 -23.23
C ASP A 185 -2.66 -1.92 -22.63
N ALA A 186 -1.83 -2.71 -21.93
CA ALA A 186 -0.65 -2.26 -21.20
C ALA A 186 0.65 -2.33 -22.02
#